data_d5f556533472526a45c9ff3f19798a98
#
_entry.id   d5f556533472526a45c9ff3f19798a98
#
_cell.length_a   1.000
_cell.length_b   1.000
_cell.length_c   1.000
_cell.angle_alpha   90.00
_cell.angle_beta   90.00
_cell.angle_gamma   90.00
#
_symmetry.space_group_name_H-M   'P 1'
#
loop_
_entity.id
_entity.type
_entity.pdbx_description
1 polymer ?
#
loop_
_entity_poly.entity_id
_entity_poly.type
_entity_poly.pdbx_seq_one_letter_code
_entity_poly.pdbx_strand_id
1 'polypeptide(L)'
;MNKLKKNTLVGKVNFILILFHFFLTIIPLAVIGQESLNGQFIEIKILDKVSSKTNLLKLTIGEKKRFQNLLIKSLKCKNSEFDDNPEITAYIQVQDLANKDNNEVFIFNGWTFSSSPAINPFDHPVYDILLTKFY
;
A
#
# COMPACT_ATOMS: atom_id res chain seq x y z
N MET A 1 15.96 -43.03 70.14
CA MET A 1 16.12 -41.78 69.34
C MET A 1 15.96 -42.09 67.87
N ASN A 2 14.77 -41.93 67.35
CA ASN A 2 14.44 -42.18 65.94
C ASN A 2 14.55 -40.86 65.17
N LYS A 3 15.48 -40.75 64.27
CA LYS A 3 15.60 -39.65 63.34
C LYS A 3 14.63 -39.85 62.19
N LEU A 4 13.62 -39.02 62.12
CA LEU A 4 12.72 -38.91 60.97
C LEU A 4 13.50 -38.37 59.76
N LYS A 5 13.61 -39.17 58.68
CA LYS A 5 14.07 -38.72 57.39
C LYS A 5 12.98 -37.88 56.69
N LYS A 6 13.22 -36.60 56.56
CA LYS A 6 12.37 -35.70 55.81
C LYS A 6 12.63 -35.88 54.31
N ASN A 7 11.73 -36.60 53.62
CA ASN A 7 11.79 -36.72 52.16
C ASN A 7 11.27 -35.43 51.55
N THR A 8 12.17 -34.61 51.07
CA THR A 8 11.81 -33.44 50.27
C THR A 8 11.73 -33.83 48.80
N LEU A 9 10.50 -34.16 48.32
CA LEU A 9 10.16 -34.37 46.91
C LEU A 9 9.87 -33.02 46.19
N VAL A 10 10.62 -31.98 46.50
CA VAL A 10 10.35 -30.62 45.98
C VAL A 10 11.07 -30.34 44.62
N GLY A 11 12.02 -31.20 44.20
CA GLY A 11 12.86 -30.85 43.03
C GLY A 11 12.28 -31.14 41.66
N LYS A 12 11.33 -32.10 41.54
CA LYS A 12 10.87 -32.54 40.18
C LYS A 12 9.71 -31.70 39.60
N VAL A 13 8.86 -31.17 40.47
CA VAL A 13 7.71 -30.37 40.00
C VAL A 13 8.14 -29.00 39.48
N ASN A 14 9.14 -28.39 40.11
CA ASN A 14 9.66 -27.08 39.69
C ASN A 14 10.36 -27.13 38.33
N PHE A 15 11.04 -28.23 38.01
CA PHE A 15 11.72 -28.35 36.72
C PHE A 15 10.73 -28.47 35.55
N ILE A 16 9.65 -29.22 35.73
CA ILE A 16 8.58 -29.35 34.71
C ILE A 16 7.85 -28.02 34.52
N LEU A 17 7.58 -27.27 35.58
CA LEU A 17 6.95 -25.95 35.51
C LEU A 17 7.87 -24.93 34.80
N ILE A 18 9.17 -24.97 35.06
CA ILE A 18 10.15 -24.11 34.38
C ILE A 18 10.22 -24.45 32.89
N LEU A 19 10.25 -25.73 32.52
CA LEU A 19 10.23 -26.19 31.14
C LEU A 19 8.93 -25.80 30.42
N PHE A 20 7.77 -25.87 31.10
CA PHE A 20 6.49 -25.47 30.55
C PHE A 20 6.42 -23.96 30.33
N HIS A 21 6.93 -23.15 31.27
CA HIS A 21 7.04 -21.69 31.10
C HIS A 21 8.01 -21.31 29.97
N PHE A 22 9.13 -21.99 29.86
CA PHE A 22 10.11 -21.77 28.79
C PHE A 22 9.54 -22.11 27.41
N PHE A 23 8.71 -23.16 27.32
CA PHE A 23 8.05 -23.55 26.08
C PHE A 23 6.94 -22.55 25.68
N LEU A 24 6.27 -21.94 26.65
CA LEU A 24 5.24 -20.93 26.41
C LEU A 24 5.79 -19.61 25.87
N THR A 25 7.05 -19.27 26.18
CA THR A 25 7.72 -18.04 25.73
C THR A 25 8.31 -18.15 24.30
N ILE A 26 8.39 -19.37 23.76
CA ILE A 26 8.95 -19.64 22.43
C ILE A 26 7.88 -19.65 21.33
N ILE A 27 6.60 -19.55 21.70
CA ILE A 27 5.55 -19.40 20.70
C ILE A 27 5.76 -18.04 20.00
N PRO A 28 6.27 -18.00 18.76
CA PRO A 28 6.31 -16.74 18.04
C PRO A 28 4.86 -16.27 17.90
N LEU A 29 4.54 -15.13 18.48
CA LEU A 29 3.36 -14.39 18.07
C LEU A 29 3.57 -14.14 16.57
N ALA A 30 2.94 -14.95 15.74
CA ALA A 30 2.82 -14.65 14.32
C ALA A 30 2.10 -13.31 14.26
N VAL A 31 2.89 -12.24 14.11
CA VAL A 31 2.37 -10.95 13.69
C VAL A 31 1.76 -11.22 12.33
N ILE A 32 0.45 -11.41 12.29
CA ILE A 32 -0.32 -11.41 11.05
C ILE A 32 -0.12 -10.00 10.51
N GLY A 33 0.90 -9.86 9.66
CA GLY A 33 1.12 -8.63 8.93
C GLY A 33 -0.16 -8.38 8.15
N GLN A 34 -0.78 -7.22 8.38
CA GLN A 34 -1.91 -6.77 7.60
C GLN A 34 -1.55 -6.85 6.12
N GLU A 35 -2.21 -7.72 5.38
CA GLU A 35 -2.20 -7.69 3.93
C GLU A 35 -2.84 -6.36 3.52
N SER A 36 -2.00 -5.37 3.20
CA SER A 36 -2.48 -4.23 2.45
C SER A 36 -3.05 -4.79 1.14
N LEU A 37 -4.35 -4.61 0.89
CA LEU A 37 -4.98 -5.00 -0.36
C LEU A 37 -4.25 -4.28 -1.50
N ASN A 38 -3.34 -5.02 -2.14
CA ASN A 38 -2.64 -4.55 -3.32
C ASN A 38 -3.53 -4.86 -4.52
N GLY A 39 -4.16 -3.85 -5.11
CA GLY A 39 -4.93 -4.01 -6.33
C GLY A 39 -4.06 -4.26 -7.54
N GLN A 40 -4.66 -4.88 -8.54
CA GLN A 40 -4.02 -5.11 -9.84
C GLN A 40 -4.30 -3.96 -10.82
N PHE A 41 -5.34 -3.20 -10.59
CA PHE A 41 -5.80 -2.13 -11.49
C PHE A 41 -6.21 -0.91 -10.69
N ILE A 42 -5.98 0.25 -11.30
CA ILE A 42 -6.58 1.52 -10.87
C ILE A 42 -7.41 2.11 -12.00
N GLU A 43 -8.39 2.91 -11.65
CA GLU A 43 -9.12 3.77 -12.57
C GLU A 43 -8.80 5.23 -12.24
N ILE A 44 -8.39 5.97 -13.25
CA ILE A 44 -8.16 7.41 -13.17
C ILE A 44 -9.15 8.13 -14.07
N LYS A 45 -9.57 9.31 -13.62
CA LYS A 45 -10.35 10.25 -14.40
C LYS A 45 -9.44 11.34 -14.93
N ILE A 46 -9.38 11.50 -16.24
CA ILE A 46 -8.60 12.53 -16.92
C ILE A 46 -9.54 13.59 -17.44
N LEU A 47 -9.41 14.81 -16.92
CA LEU A 47 -10.12 15.98 -17.40
C LEU A 47 -9.24 16.71 -18.42
N ASP A 48 -9.72 16.90 -19.62
CA ASP A 48 -9.18 17.84 -20.59
C ASP A 48 -9.73 19.24 -20.29
N LYS A 49 -8.86 20.12 -19.78
CA LYS A 49 -9.21 21.49 -19.38
C LYS A 49 -9.61 22.38 -20.56
N VAL A 50 -9.16 22.05 -21.76
CA VAL A 50 -9.44 22.84 -22.97
C VAL A 50 -10.83 22.53 -23.51
N SER A 51 -11.16 21.23 -23.60
CA SER A 51 -12.47 20.79 -24.12
C SER A 51 -13.51 20.55 -23.05
N SER A 52 -13.14 20.61 -21.77
CA SER A 52 -13.97 20.24 -20.60
C SER A 52 -14.49 18.79 -20.66
N LYS A 53 -13.85 17.92 -21.47
CA LYS A 53 -14.21 16.51 -21.58
C LYS A 53 -13.51 15.68 -20.52
N THR A 54 -14.23 14.72 -19.99
CA THR A 54 -13.71 13.77 -19.01
C THR A 54 -13.61 12.37 -19.61
N ASN A 55 -12.49 11.70 -19.39
CA ASN A 55 -12.24 10.33 -19.82
C ASN A 55 -11.87 9.46 -18.62
N LEU A 56 -12.38 8.24 -18.58
CA LEU A 56 -11.97 7.24 -17.61
C LEU A 56 -10.92 6.34 -18.24
N LEU A 57 -9.83 6.13 -17.55
CA LEU A 57 -8.73 5.29 -17.99
C LEU A 57 -8.40 4.24 -16.92
N LYS A 58 -8.53 2.97 -17.30
CA LYS A 58 -8.11 1.84 -16.46
C LYS A 58 -6.64 1.54 -16.73
N LEU A 59 -5.84 1.47 -15.67
CA LEU A 59 -4.41 1.17 -15.70
C LEU A 59 -4.13 -0.13 -14.95
N THR A 60 -3.37 -1.03 -15.56
CA THR A 60 -2.77 -2.17 -14.89
C THR A 60 -1.52 -1.72 -14.13
N ILE A 61 -1.35 -2.21 -12.91
CA ILE A 61 -0.15 -1.88 -12.13
C ILE A 61 1.10 -2.41 -12.85
N GLY A 62 2.10 -1.55 -12.99
CA GLY A 62 3.36 -1.85 -13.68
C GLY A 62 3.36 -1.57 -15.17
N GLU A 63 2.22 -1.44 -15.83
CA GLU A 63 2.11 -1.16 -17.26
C GLU A 63 2.07 0.33 -17.57
N LYS A 64 2.70 0.71 -18.70
CA LYS A 64 2.59 2.06 -19.28
C LYS A 64 1.37 2.12 -20.20
N LYS A 65 0.55 3.15 -20.06
CA LYS A 65 -0.60 3.39 -20.94
C LYS A 65 -0.57 4.81 -21.47
N ARG A 66 -0.75 4.93 -22.78
CA ARG A 66 -0.79 6.24 -23.45
C ARG A 66 -2.21 6.78 -23.48
N PHE A 67 -2.34 8.06 -23.14
CA PHE A 67 -3.53 8.87 -23.35
C PHE A 67 -3.14 10.19 -24.01
N GLN A 68 -3.50 10.36 -25.27
CA GLN A 68 -3.06 11.52 -26.09
C GLN A 68 -1.53 11.70 -26.04
N ASN A 69 -1.07 12.82 -25.48
CA ASN A 69 0.35 13.14 -25.30
C ASN A 69 0.90 12.69 -23.94
N LEU A 70 0.08 12.09 -23.09
CA LEU A 70 0.53 11.61 -21.80
C LEU A 70 0.88 10.12 -21.87
N LEU A 71 1.99 9.74 -21.27
CA LEU A 71 2.35 8.36 -20.99
C LEU A 71 2.26 8.16 -19.46
N ILE A 72 1.31 7.34 -19.03
CA ILE A 72 0.96 7.17 -17.64
C ILE A 72 1.30 5.75 -17.20
N LYS A 73 1.93 5.61 -16.03
CA LYS A 73 2.23 4.33 -15.39
C LYS A 73 1.83 4.39 -13.93
N SER A 74 1.10 3.39 -13.44
CA SER A 74 0.92 3.17 -12.02
C SER A 74 1.90 2.11 -11.53
N LEU A 75 2.64 2.41 -10.46
CA LEU A 75 3.63 1.48 -9.90
C LEU A 75 3.06 0.68 -8.73
N LYS A 76 2.22 1.32 -7.93
CA LYS A 76 1.61 0.72 -6.73
C LYS A 76 0.24 1.35 -6.49
N CYS A 77 -0.67 0.59 -5.91
CA CYS A 77 -1.90 1.13 -5.33
C CYS A 77 -2.20 0.43 -4.01
N LYS A 78 -2.84 1.15 -3.12
CA LYS A 78 -3.25 0.67 -1.81
C LYS A 78 -4.60 1.25 -1.47
N ASN A 79 -5.35 0.51 -0.66
CA ASN A 79 -6.56 0.96 -0.02
C ASN A 79 -6.36 0.95 1.50
N SER A 80 -6.87 1.94 2.23
CA SER A 80 -6.87 1.91 3.70
C SER A 80 -8.07 1.10 4.17
N GLU A 81 -7.84 -0.02 4.85
CA GLU A 81 -8.88 -0.97 5.29
C GLU A 81 -9.65 -0.53 6.54
N PHE A 82 -9.21 0.53 7.22
CA PHE A 82 -9.68 0.85 8.58
C PHE A 82 -10.71 1.97 8.68
N ASP A 83 -11.20 2.46 7.56
CA ASP A 83 -12.08 3.61 7.54
C ASP A 83 -13.42 3.28 6.87
N ASP A 84 -14.51 3.81 7.39
CA ASP A 84 -15.83 3.74 6.75
C ASP A 84 -15.81 4.38 5.35
N ASN A 85 -14.78 5.18 5.07
CA ASN A 85 -14.49 5.76 3.76
C ASN A 85 -13.01 5.56 3.40
N PRO A 86 -12.64 4.37 2.88
CA PRO A 86 -11.25 4.00 2.65
C PRO A 86 -10.56 4.93 1.65
N GLU A 87 -9.40 5.46 2.04
CA GLU A 87 -8.55 6.25 1.15
C GLU A 87 -7.85 5.34 0.13
N ILE A 88 -8.12 5.58 -1.15
CA ILE A 88 -7.39 4.94 -2.24
C ILE A 88 -6.15 5.78 -2.54
N THR A 89 -4.99 5.16 -2.51
CA THR A 89 -3.72 5.81 -2.86
C THR A 89 -3.05 5.04 -3.99
N ALA A 90 -2.45 5.76 -4.93
CA ALA A 90 -1.66 5.17 -6.00
C ALA A 90 -0.38 5.97 -6.23
N TYR A 91 0.71 5.26 -6.52
CA TYR A 91 1.94 5.89 -6.99
C TYR A 91 1.92 5.90 -8.51
N ILE A 92 1.84 7.08 -9.12
CA ILE A 92 1.79 7.23 -10.57
C ILE A 92 2.99 8.03 -11.10
N GLN A 93 3.36 7.70 -12.30
CA GLN A 93 4.35 8.42 -13.09
C GLN A 93 3.69 8.88 -14.38
N VAL A 94 3.86 10.15 -14.73
CA VAL A 94 3.33 10.73 -15.95
C VAL A 94 4.44 11.45 -16.71
N GLN A 95 4.56 11.15 -18.00
CA GLN A 95 5.44 11.82 -18.93
C GLN A 95 4.60 12.56 -19.98
N ASP A 96 5.03 13.76 -20.38
CA ASP A 96 4.44 14.46 -21.52
C ASP A 96 5.28 14.18 -22.77
N LEU A 97 4.67 13.48 -23.74
CA LEU A 97 5.29 13.13 -25.01
C LEU A 97 5.29 14.28 -26.04
N ALA A 98 4.67 15.42 -25.72
CA ALA A 98 4.72 16.61 -26.56
C ALA A 98 6.09 17.29 -26.50
N ASN A 99 6.81 17.14 -25.40
CA ASN A 99 8.19 17.61 -25.28
C ASN A 99 9.13 16.72 -26.13
N LYS A 100 9.70 17.33 -27.15
CA LYS A 100 10.61 16.64 -28.10
C LYS A 100 12.01 16.42 -27.55
N ASP A 101 12.31 16.91 -26.37
CA ASP A 101 13.57 16.62 -25.70
C ASP A 101 13.57 15.14 -25.33
N ASN A 102 14.48 14.38 -25.96
CA ASN A 102 14.61 12.91 -25.77
C ASN A 102 14.92 12.49 -24.31
N ASN A 103 14.79 13.41 -23.37
CA ASN A 103 14.88 13.12 -21.94
C ASN A 103 13.55 12.62 -21.43
N GLU A 104 13.51 11.43 -20.86
CA GLU A 104 12.35 10.90 -20.14
C GLU A 104 12.09 11.73 -18.87
N VAL A 105 11.57 12.94 -19.03
CA VAL A 105 11.24 13.81 -17.90
C VAL A 105 9.82 13.50 -17.44
N PHE A 106 9.68 13.05 -16.20
CA PHE A 106 8.39 12.92 -15.57
C PHE A 106 7.85 14.31 -15.20
N ILE A 107 6.69 14.66 -15.73
CA ILE A 107 5.95 15.87 -15.30
C ILE A 107 5.22 15.64 -13.97
N PHE A 108 5.01 14.36 -13.61
CA PHE A 108 4.52 13.96 -12.31
C PHE A 108 5.13 12.61 -11.93
N ASN A 109 5.60 12.49 -10.70
CA ASN A 109 6.15 11.26 -10.17
C ASN A 109 5.91 11.22 -8.64
N GLY A 110 4.82 10.58 -8.22
CA GLY A 110 4.45 10.62 -6.80
C GLY A 110 3.15 9.90 -6.47
N TRP A 111 2.81 9.97 -5.19
CA TRP A 111 1.56 9.47 -4.67
C TRP A 111 0.41 10.42 -5.00
N THR A 112 -0.71 9.86 -5.43
CA THR A 112 -2.00 10.55 -5.59
C THR A 112 -3.05 9.90 -4.68
N PHE A 113 -4.03 10.69 -4.25
CA PHE A 113 -5.03 10.33 -3.26
C PHE A 113 -6.41 10.58 -3.83
N SER A 114 -7.34 9.62 -3.64
CA SER A 114 -8.69 9.73 -4.23
C SER A 114 -9.56 10.77 -3.53
N SER A 115 -9.52 10.81 -2.20
CA SER A 115 -10.33 11.75 -1.40
C SER A 115 -9.68 13.13 -1.24
N SER A 116 -8.36 13.21 -1.40
CA SER A 116 -7.58 14.42 -1.14
C SER A 116 -6.55 14.69 -2.24
N PRO A 117 -6.98 14.91 -3.50
CA PRO A 117 -6.07 15.11 -4.63
C PRO A 117 -5.18 16.35 -4.48
N ALA A 118 -5.60 17.33 -3.67
CA ALA A 118 -4.83 18.54 -3.42
C ALA A 118 -3.55 18.35 -2.60
N ILE A 119 -3.36 17.19 -1.94
CA ILE A 119 -2.12 16.91 -1.18
C ILE A 119 -0.91 16.86 -2.11
N ASN A 120 -1.07 16.26 -3.28
CA ASN A 120 -0.04 16.20 -4.32
C ASN A 120 -0.70 16.33 -5.69
N PRO A 121 -1.05 17.57 -6.11
CA PRO A 121 -1.83 17.80 -7.31
C PRO A 121 -1.00 17.49 -8.56
N PHE A 122 -1.67 16.93 -9.56
CA PHE A 122 -1.12 16.85 -10.90
C PHE A 122 -1.27 18.22 -11.58
N ASP A 123 -0.16 18.91 -11.78
CA ASP A 123 -0.16 20.23 -12.43
C ASP A 123 0.28 20.11 -13.90
N HIS A 124 -0.68 20.22 -14.80
CA HIS A 124 -0.43 20.23 -16.24
C HIS A 124 -1.37 21.25 -16.92
N PRO A 125 -0.90 22.03 -17.92
CA PRO A 125 -1.69 23.12 -18.50
C PRO A 125 -2.99 22.64 -19.18
N VAL A 126 -2.99 21.42 -19.72
CA VAL A 126 -4.11 20.89 -20.52
C VAL A 126 -4.91 19.84 -19.78
N TYR A 127 -4.29 19.04 -18.93
CA TYR A 127 -4.95 17.88 -18.30
C TYR A 127 -4.95 17.98 -16.78
N ASP A 128 -5.96 17.35 -16.19
CA ASP A 128 -6.00 17.04 -14.77
C ASP A 128 -6.23 15.54 -14.58
N ILE A 129 -5.60 14.93 -13.58
CA ILE A 129 -5.67 13.49 -13.33
C ILE A 129 -6.14 13.26 -11.89
N LEU A 130 -7.26 12.55 -11.75
CA LEU A 130 -7.85 12.20 -10.47
C LEU A 130 -7.93 10.67 -10.34
N LEU A 131 -7.46 10.15 -9.23
CA LEU A 131 -7.65 8.74 -8.87
C LEU A 131 -9.09 8.51 -8.42
N THR A 132 -9.77 7.49 -8.97
CA THR A 132 -11.19 7.25 -8.68
C THR A 132 -11.44 5.90 -8.05
N LYS A 133 -10.81 4.85 -8.56
CA LYS A 133 -11.06 3.48 -8.10
C LYS A 133 -9.81 2.63 -8.11
N PHE A 134 -9.93 1.53 -7.43
CA PHE A 134 -8.93 0.50 -7.25
C PHE A 134 -9.61 -0.88 -7.28
N TYR A 135 -8.96 -1.88 -7.92
CA TYR A 135 -9.49 -3.25 -8.06
C TYR A 135 -8.41 -4.29 -7.80
#